data_4503155b12c1acaa0b444f3cbc2aecdf
#
_entry.id   4503155b12c1acaa0b444f3cbc2aecdf
#
_cell.length_a   1.000
_cell.length_b   1.000
_cell.length_c   1.000
_cell.angle_alpha   90.00
_cell.angle_beta   90.00
_cell.angle_gamma   90.00
#
_symmetry.space_group_name_H-M   'P 1'
#
loop_
_entity.id
_entity.type
_entity.pdbx_description
1 polymer ?
#
loop_
_entity_poly.entity_id
_entity_poly.type
_entity_poly.pdbx_seq_one_letter_code
_entity_poly.pdbx_strand_id
1 'polypeptide(L)'
;LFGEREPDRRARLLHVLIDRHGKNAVHISHAPQAPEEDEEEDEEFYTEGSHDLLIARRRMAAFSLQRAKELLRQQRRESTASMQEVAALRQTALEPLKSYTNLGTQVAAERPVSVVRFSPDASLLATGSWSGKASLWSIPNATPCGTMHAHEDRITGLAWHPRATIGQPRSAIHMATGAGDGAICTWSLESERPLSVLRGHEARVCRIAFHPMGDYLASASFDGTWRLWDVARAQELMLQEGHSREVYAIDFQGDGALVASGGLDAIGRVWDTRTGRTAMVLDGHAREILGLAFAPNGYQLVSTSGDDTARVWDLRMLRSLYTIPAHHSSVADVRFFRAAESSLPSMDEDGSDTHSLSRSGLYFATAGYDGLVKIWSADDWQLVKSLRGDAGKVMSVDLSSDGQYVASGEWARTFKLWGHV
;
A
#
# COMPACT_ATOMS: atom_id res chain seq x y z
N LEU A 1 14.74 21.31 -28.73
CA LEU A 1 15.61 20.15 -28.94
C LEU A 1 15.42 19.07 -27.87
N PHE A 2 14.62 19.31 -26.86
CA PHE A 2 14.14 18.28 -25.89
C PHE A 2 12.83 17.72 -26.45
N GLY A 3 12.81 16.41 -26.79
CA GLY A 3 11.63 15.70 -27.31
C GLY A 3 11.74 15.17 -28.74
N GLU A 4 12.85 15.38 -29.40
CA GLU A 4 13.10 14.87 -30.77
C GLU A 4 13.51 13.39 -30.71
N ARG A 5 12.76 12.51 -31.38
CA ARG A 5 13.05 11.05 -31.41
C ARG A 5 14.33 10.79 -32.25
N GLU A 6 14.96 9.65 -31.99
CA GLU A 6 16.21 9.27 -32.65
C GLU A 6 16.14 9.28 -34.22
N PRO A 7 15.03 8.79 -34.85
CA PRO A 7 14.85 8.88 -36.29
C PRO A 7 14.81 10.32 -36.82
N ASP A 8 14.13 11.22 -36.13
CA ASP A 8 14.01 12.64 -36.51
C ASP A 8 15.36 13.36 -36.43
N ARG A 9 16.16 12.99 -35.43
CA ARG A 9 17.50 13.50 -35.24
C ARG A 9 18.45 13.04 -36.36
N ARG A 10 18.32 11.76 -36.78
CA ARG A 10 19.07 11.22 -37.92
C ARG A 10 18.67 11.90 -39.23
N ALA A 11 17.39 12.08 -39.51
CA ALA A 11 16.90 12.77 -40.70
C ALA A 11 17.41 14.21 -40.77
N ARG A 12 17.39 14.93 -39.66
CA ARG A 12 17.92 16.31 -39.61
C ARG A 12 19.43 16.36 -39.83
N LEU A 13 20.19 15.45 -39.20
CA LEU A 13 21.65 15.37 -39.42
C LEU A 13 21.97 15.05 -40.88
N LEU A 14 21.21 14.17 -41.50
CA LEU A 14 21.39 13.84 -42.93
C LEU A 14 21.11 15.06 -43.81
N HIS A 15 20.08 15.85 -43.53
CA HIS A 15 19.80 17.11 -44.25
C HIS A 15 20.94 18.12 -44.09
N VAL A 16 21.45 18.31 -42.89
CA VAL A 16 22.57 19.24 -42.63
C VAL A 16 23.87 18.78 -43.33
N LEU A 17 24.09 17.46 -43.40
CA LEU A 17 25.26 16.90 -44.11
C LEU A 17 25.13 17.04 -45.61
N ILE A 18 23.95 16.84 -46.19
CA ILE A 18 23.66 17.06 -47.61
C ILE A 18 23.83 18.54 -47.99
N ASP A 19 23.35 19.45 -47.16
CA ASP A 19 23.48 20.90 -47.38
C ASP A 19 24.93 21.39 -47.31
N ARG A 20 25.76 20.78 -46.44
CA ARG A 20 27.18 21.16 -46.28
C ARG A 20 28.13 20.56 -47.33
N HIS A 21 27.86 19.32 -47.78
CA HIS A 21 28.82 18.55 -48.55
C HIS A 21 28.31 18.10 -49.93
N GLY A 22 27.06 18.45 -50.28
CA GLY A 22 26.42 18.06 -51.53
C GLY A 22 25.95 16.59 -51.54
N LYS A 23 24.96 16.29 -52.40
CA LYS A 23 24.31 14.97 -52.46
C LYS A 23 25.23 13.79 -52.77
N ASN A 24 26.39 14.03 -53.38
CA ASN A 24 27.32 12.96 -53.81
C ASN A 24 28.36 12.58 -52.74
N ALA A 25 28.39 13.26 -51.60
CA ALA A 25 29.38 13.00 -50.54
C ALA A 25 28.89 12.04 -49.46
N VAL A 26 27.60 11.69 -49.47
CA VAL A 26 27.02 10.78 -48.45
C VAL A 26 26.84 9.40 -49.05
N HIS A 27 27.89 8.57 -49.02
CA HIS A 27 27.74 7.14 -49.22
C HIS A 27 26.99 6.55 -48.01
N ILE A 28 25.69 6.35 -48.18
CA ILE A 28 24.90 5.52 -47.24
C ILE A 28 25.27 4.07 -47.57
N SER A 29 26.24 3.50 -46.84
CA SER A 29 26.34 2.07 -46.77
C SER A 29 25.03 1.57 -46.17
N HIS A 30 24.24 0.81 -46.91
CA HIS A 30 23.17 0.01 -46.34
C HIS A 30 23.84 -0.95 -45.35
N ALA A 31 23.90 -0.56 -44.08
CA ALA A 31 24.02 -1.54 -43.02
C ALA A 31 22.87 -2.54 -43.20
N PRO A 32 23.10 -3.85 -43.10
CA PRO A 32 22.00 -4.82 -43.11
C PRO A 32 20.98 -4.33 -42.10
N GLN A 33 19.73 -4.19 -42.56
CA GLN A 33 18.60 -3.95 -41.66
C GLN A 33 18.74 -4.99 -40.54
N ALA A 34 19.01 -4.50 -39.33
CA ALA A 34 18.78 -5.32 -38.16
C ALA A 34 17.34 -5.87 -38.32
N PRO A 35 17.10 -7.15 -38.01
CA PRO A 35 15.75 -7.66 -38.01
C PRO A 35 14.93 -6.63 -37.26
N GLU A 36 13.81 -6.22 -37.85
CA GLU A 36 12.80 -5.43 -37.13
C GLU A 36 12.60 -6.22 -35.83
N GLU A 37 13.17 -5.70 -34.75
CA GLU A 37 12.75 -6.11 -33.44
C GLU A 37 11.26 -5.81 -33.49
N ASP A 38 10.44 -6.86 -33.56
CA ASP A 38 9.01 -6.76 -33.30
C ASP A 38 8.95 -5.91 -32.05
N GLU A 39 8.60 -4.62 -32.21
CA GLU A 39 8.20 -3.79 -31.07
C GLU A 39 7.08 -4.64 -30.47
N GLU A 40 7.41 -5.43 -29.43
CA GLU A 40 6.41 -6.03 -28.57
C GLU A 40 5.56 -4.83 -28.18
N GLU A 41 4.42 -4.65 -28.88
CA GLU A 41 3.42 -3.69 -28.49
C GLU A 41 3.17 -4.01 -27.04
N ASP A 42 3.72 -3.19 -26.14
CA ASP A 42 3.45 -3.29 -24.72
C ASP A 42 1.93 -3.33 -24.60
N GLU A 43 1.37 -4.53 -24.40
CA GLU A 43 -0.07 -4.72 -24.28
C GLU A 43 -0.54 -3.82 -23.15
N GLU A 44 -1.03 -2.63 -23.51
CA GLU A 44 -1.54 -1.67 -22.54
C GLU A 44 -2.85 -2.23 -21.97
N PHE A 45 -2.74 -2.89 -20.82
CA PHE A 45 -3.91 -3.37 -20.09
C PHE A 45 -4.72 -2.17 -19.58
N TYR A 46 -5.77 -1.84 -20.27
CA TYR A 46 -6.77 -0.88 -19.79
C TYR A 46 -8.18 -1.40 -20.07
N THR A 47 -9.08 -1.11 -19.15
CA THR A 47 -10.50 -1.47 -19.30
C THR A 47 -11.27 -0.27 -19.83
N GLU A 48 -12.10 -0.47 -20.85
CA GLU A 48 -13.05 0.55 -21.31
C GLU A 48 -13.95 0.97 -20.14
N GLY A 49 -13.94 2.26 -19.84
CA GLY A 49 -14.58 2.77 -18.65
C GLY A 49 -16.06 3.06 -18.82
N SER A 50 -16.88 2.62 -17.86
CA SER A 50 -18.26 3.07 -17.72
C SER A 50 -18.32 4.57 -17.40
N HIS A 51 -19.48 5.20 -17.60
CA HIS A 51 -19.69 6.60 -17.21
C HIS A 51 -19.46 6.83 -15.70
N ASP A 52 -19.86 5.87 -14.88
CA ASP A 52 -19.66 5.92 -13.42
C ASP A 52 -18.17 5.89 -13.05
N LEU A 53 -17.36 5.10 -13.76
CA LEU A 53 -15.90 5.10 -13.61
C LEU A 53 -15.29 6.45 -14.00
N LEU A 54 -15.77 7.10 -15.06
CA LEU A 54 -15.29 8.44 -15.43
C LEU A 54 -15.58 9.48 -14.33
N ILE A 55 -16.78 9.43 -13.73
CA ILE A 55 -17.12 10.31 -12.59
C ILE A 55 -16.21 10.01 -11.40
N ALA A 56 -15.98 8.73 -11.08
CA ALA A 56 -15.11 8.30 -10.00
C ALA A 56 -13.66 8.79 -10.22
N ARG A 57 -13.12 8.60 -11.42
CA ARG A 57 -11.77 9.07 -11.79
C ARG A 57 -11.62 10.59 -11.65
N ARG A 58 -12.63 11.36 -12.05
CA ARG A 58 -12.63 12.83 -11.88
C ARG A 58 -12.64 13.23 -10.41
N ARG A 59 -13.42 12.55 -9.56
CA ARG A 59 -13.43 12.79 -8.11
C ARG A 59 -12.10 12.43 -7.47
N MET A 60 -11.54 11.25 -7.79
CA MET A 60 -10.22 10.84 -7.32
C MET A 60 -9.12 11.81 -7.77
N ALA A 61 -9.17 12.30 -9.02
CA ALA A 61 -8.21 13.29 -9.52
C ALA A 61 -8.30 14.62 -8.76
N ALA A 62 -9.51 15.15 -8.53
CA ALA A 62 -9.69 16.38 -7.77
C ALA A 62 -9.15 16.25 -6.34
N PHE A 63 -9.43 15.13 -5.68
CA PHE A 63 -8.94 14.82 -4.33
C PHE A 63 -7.42 14.70 -4.30
N SER A 64 -6.84 13.91 -5.21
CA SER A 64 -5.40 13.64 -5.26
C SER A 64 -4.57 14.87 -5.55
N LEU A 65 -5.03 15.74 -6.46
CA LEU A 65 -4.33 16.99 -6.80
C LEU A 65 -4.23 17.93 -5.60
N GLN A 66 -5.30 18.04 -4.81
CA GLN A 66 -5.28 18.86 -3.61
C GLN A 66 -4.28 18.32 -2.58
N ARG A 67 -4.33 17.01 -2.28
CA ARG A 67 -3.41 16.37 -1.32
C ARG A 67 -1.97 16.38 -1.80
N ALA A 68 -1.71 16.14 -3.08
CA ALA A 68 -0.39 16.24 -3.66
C ALA A 68 0.21 17.65 -3.52
N LYS A 69 -0.62 18.70 -3.69
CA LYS A 69 -0.19 20.08 -3.45
C LYS A 69 0.22 20.32 -2.01
N GLU A 70 -0.53 19.80 -1.05
CA GLU A 70 -0.23 19.89 0.38
C GLU A 70 1.05 19.13 0.72
N LEU A 71 1.17 17.89 0.23
CA LEU A 71 2.36 17.05 0.41
C LEU A 71 3.63 17.73 -0.14
N LEU A 72 3.56 18.29 -1.35
CA LEU A 72 4.69 19.03 -1.94
C LEU A 72 5.08 20.27 -1.13
N ARG A 73 4.11 20.98 -0.57
CA ARG A 73 4.38 22.11 0.34
C ARG A 73 5.10 21.63 1.60
N GLN A 74 4.63 20.54 2.19
CA GLN A 74 5.27 19.93 3.34
C GLN A 74 6.71 19.47 3.02
N GLN A 75 6.93 18.75 1.94
CA GLN A 75 8.27 18.32 1.51
C GLN A 75 9.23 19.50 1.29
N ARG A 76 8.75 20.59 0.71
CA ARG A 76 9.56 21.83 0.56
C ARG A 76 9.93 22.43 1.91
N ARG A 77 9.03 22.45 2.89
CA ARG A 77 9.34 22.90 4.26
C ARG A 77 10.35 21.97 4.93
N GLU A 78 10.13 20.66 4.85
CA GLU A 78 11.05 19.65 5.41
C GLU A 78 12.45 19.73 4.79
N SER A 79 12.56 20.07 3.50
CA SER A 79 13.86 20.26 2.83
C SER A 79 14.65 21.47 3.33
N THR A 80 14.01 22.42 4.00
CA THR A 80 14.68 23.59 4.62
C THR A 80 15.06 23.35 6.07
N ALA A 81 14.61 22.26 6.69
CA ALA A 81 14.93 21.93 8.08
C ALA A 81 16.41 21.59 8.27
N SER A 82 16.93 21.93 9.42
CA SER A 82 18.32 21.63 9.75
C SER A 82 18.54 20.12 9.95
N MET A 83 19.73 19.63 9.61
CA MET A 83 20.09 18.23 9.85
C MET A 83 20.01 17.83 11.33
N GLN A 84 20.21 18.79 12.23
CA GLN A 84 20.11 18.55 13.67
C GLN A 84 18.67 18.32 14.11
N GLU A 85 17.71 19.10 13.60
CA GLU A 85 16.28 18.92 13.87
C GLU A 85 15.76 17.58 13.32
N VAL A 86 16.16 17.22 12.10
CA VAL A 86 15.81 15.93 11.51
C VAL A 86 16.38 14.77 12.32
N ALA A 87 17.64 14.86 12.75
CA ALA A 87 18.27 13.82 13.58
C ALA A 87 17.60 13.71 14.96
N ALA A 88 17.26 14.83 15.59
CA ALA A 88 16.55 14.84 16.88
C ALA A 88 15.15 14.21 16.76
N LEU A 89 14.41 14.55 15.71
CA LEU A 89 13.11 13.94 15.45
C LEU A 89 13.19 12.43 15.27
N ARG A 90 14.18 11.97 14.47
CA ARG A 90 14.42 10.53 14.25
C ARG A 90 14.74 9.82 15.55
N GLN A 91 15.64 10.38 16.33
CA GLN A 91 16.00 9.83 17.64
C GLN A 91 14.77 9.72 18.53
N THR A 92 13.99 10.78 18.65
CA THR A 92 12.75 10.81 19.47
C THR A 92 11.71 9.78 18.98
N ALA A 93 11.61 9.55 17.67
CA ALA A 93 10.66 8.58 17.11
C ALA A 93 11.14 7.13 17.22
N LEU A 94 12.44 6.86 17.07
CA LEU A 94 13.00 5.50 17.03
C LEU A 94 13.43 4.98 18.40
N GLU A 95 13.79 5.85 19.35
CA GLU A 95 14.24 5.45 20.69
C GLU A 95 13.19 4.62 21.45
N PRO A 96 11.90 5.01 21.51
CA PRO A 96 10.87 4.24 22.19
C PRO A 96 10.69 2.84 21.60
N LEU A 97 10.87 2.67 20.28
CA LEU A 97 10.70 1.38 19.61
C LEU A 97 11.69 0.32 20.08
N LYS A 98 12.87 0.73 20.52
CA LYS A 98 13.90 -0.17 21.03
C LYS A 98 13.49 -0.86 22.33
N SER A 99 12.62 -0.23 23.12
CA SER A 99 12.13 -0.75 24.40
C SER A 99 10.84 -1.58 24.27
N TYR A 100 10.25 -1.68 23.07
CA TYR A 100 9.02 -2.44 22.87
C TYR A 100 9.15 -3.89 23.33
N THR A 101 8.15 -4.33 24.11
CA THR A 101 7.99 -5.67 24.64
C THR A 101 6.57 -6.18 24.38
N ASN A 102 6.35 -7.47 24.60
CA ASN A 102 5.00 -8.04 24.52
C ASN A 102 4.17 -7.58 25.72
N LEU A 103 3.15 -6.76 25.46
CA LEU A 103 2.21 -6.28 26.48
C LEU A 103 1.13 -7.31 26.78
N GLY A 104 0.74 -8.12 25.79
CA GLY A 104 -0.30 -9.11 25.95
C GLY A 104 -0.49 -9.97 24.70
N THR A 105 -0.96 -11.17 24.93
CA THR A 105 -1.35 -12.13 23.90
C THR A 105 -2.80 -12.52 24.13
N GLN A 106 -3.64 -12.37 23.10
CA GLN A 106 -5.05 -12.70 23.14
C GLN A 106 -5.39 -13.79 22.13
N VAL A 107 -6.21 -14.74 22.52
CA VAL A 107 -6.79 -15.73 21.61
C VAL A 107 -7.95 -15.06 20.87
N ALA A 108 -7.77 -14.80 19.58
CA ALA A 108 -8.73 -14.06 18.77
C ALA A 108 -9.78 -14.95 18.12
N ALA A 109 -9.44 -16.19 17.80
CA ALA A 109 -10.32 -17.06 17.05
C ALA A 109 -9.99 -18.55 17.23
N GLU A 110 -10.85 -19.41 16.70
CA GLU A 110 -10.67 -20.87 16.69
C GLU A 110 -9.69 -21.33 15.60
N ARG A 111 -9.42 -20.48 14.59
CA ARG A 111 -8.50 -20.71 13.48
C ARG A 111 -7.47 -19.59 13.39
N PRO A 112 -6.40 -19.73 12.57
CA PRO A 112 -5.36 -18.73 12.43
C PRO A 112 -5.89 -17.32 12.16
N VAL A 113 -5.23 -16.32 12.75
CA VAL A 113 -5.48 -14.90 12.50
C VAL A 113 -4.71 -14.50 11.26
N SER A 114 -5.41 -14.18 10.18
CA SER A 114 -4.83 -13.84 8.87
C SER A 114 -4.47 -12.38 8.73
N VAL A 115 -5.23 -11.50 9.42
CA VAL A 115 -5.08 -10.06 9.27
C VAL A 115 -5.42 -9.35 10.57
N VAL A 116 -4.64 -8.34 10.90
CA VAL A 116 -4.87 -7.40 12.01
C VAL A 116 -4.73 -5.98 11.50
N ARG A 117 -5.64 -5.08 11.93
CA ARG A 117 -5.58 -3.67 11.54
C ARG A 117 -6.10 -2.77 12.65
N PHE A 118 -5.34 -1.72 12.99
CA PHE A 118 -5.78 -0.66 13.89
C PHE A 118 -6.79 0.27 13.20
N SER A 119 -7.73 0.78 13.97
CA SER A 119 -8.55 1.92 13.54
C SER A 119 -7.69 3.17 13.38
N PRO A 120 -8.13 4.16 12.57
CA PRO A 120 -7.37 5.38 12.34
C PRO A 120 -7.05 6.19 13.61
N ASP A 121 -7.87 6.10 14.64
CA ASP A 121 -7.66 6.73 15.96
C ASP A 121 -6.93 5.83 16.98
N ALA A 122 -6.50 4.62 16.57
CA ALA A 122 -5.85 3.61 17.40
C ALA A 122 -6.68 3.09 18.61
N SER A 123 -7.95 3.46 18.73
CA SER A 123 -8.83 3.03 19.85
C SER A 123 -9.30 1.58 19.71
N LEU A 124 -9.39 1.09 18.47
CA LEU A 124 -9.86 -0.26 18.14
C LEU A 124 -8.83 -1.02 17.32
N LEU A 125 -8.82 -2.34 17.52
CA LEU A 125 -8.10 -3.29 16.67
C LEU A 125 -9.12 -4.24 16.06
N ALA A 126 -9.08 -4.43 14.75
CA ALA A 126 -9.85 -5.45 14.06
C ALA A 126 -8.96 -6.64 13.70
N THR A 127 -9.46 -7.84 13.94
CA THR A 127 -8.78 -9.09 13.60
C THR A 127 -9.67 -9.92 12.68
N GLY A 128 -9.11 -10.39 11.57
CA GLY A 128 -9.77 -11.33 10.66
C GLY A 128 -9.16 -12.72 10.78
N SER A 129 -10.00 -13.75 10.80
CA SER A 129 -9.54 -15.12 10.95
C SER A 129 -9.99 -16.04 9.82
N TRP A 130 -9.35 -17.21 9.75
CA TRP A 130 -9.72 -18.26 8.82
C TRP A 130 -11.02 -18.98 9.18
N SER A 131 -11.66 -18.59 10.28
CA SER A 131 -13.00 -19.08 10.63
C SER A 131 -14.14 -18.30 9.98
N GLY A 132 -13.84 -17.28 9.14
CA GLY A 132 -14.85 -16.39 8.57
C GLY A 132 -15.35 -15.30 9.52
N LYS A 133 -14.76 -15.22 10.73
CA LYS A 133 -15.14 -14.25 11.77
C LYS A 133 -14.17 -13.09 11.80
N ALA A 134 -14.68 -11.87 11.89
CA ALA A 134 -13.92 -10.68 12.23
C ALA A 134 -14.29 -10.23 13.65
N SER A 135 -13.28 -9.96 14.48
CA SER A 135 -13.50 -9.53 15.88
C SER A 135 -12.88 -8.16 16.12
N LEU A 136 -13.56 -7.35 16.92
CA LEU A 136 -13.14 -6.03 17.33
C LEU A 136 -12.67 -6.05 18.79
N TRP A 137 -11.59 -5.33 19.04
CA TRP A 137 -10.91 -5.25 20.34
C TRP A 137 -10.65 -3.79 20.69
N SER A 138 -10.92 -3.42 21.94
CA SER A 138 -10.58 -2.10 22.47
C SER A 138 -9.12 -2.07 22.92
N ILE A 139 -8.39 -1.06 22.51
CA ILE A 139 -7.00 -0.82 22.90
C ILE A 139 -6.99 0.28 23.97
N PRO A 140 -6.11 0.19 25.02
CA PRO A 140 -4.97 -0.73 25.14
C PRO A 140 -5.28 -2.09 25.77
N ASN A 141 -6.42 -2.27 26.38
CA ASN A 141 -6.69 -3.44 27.23
C ASN A 141 -6.99 -4.74 26.45
N ALA A 142 -7.07 -4.68 25.13
CA ALA A 142 -7.42 -5.80 24.25
C ALA A 142 -8.73 -6.50 24.68
N THR A 143 -9.74 -5.72 25.12
CA THR A 143 -11.05 -6.27 25.49
C THR A 143 -11.91 -6.45 24.26
N PRO A 144 -12.64 -7.61 24.14
CA PRO A 144 -13.50 -7.85 22.98
C PRO A 144 -14.71 -6.89 22.99
N CYS A 145 -14.95 -6.22 21.86
CA CYS A 145 -16.04 -5.26 21.68
C CYS A 145 -17.16 -5.78 20.79
N GLY A 146 -16.89 -6.76 19.94
CA GLY A 146 -17.89 -7.31 19.02
C GLY A 146 -17.29 -8.35 18.09
N THR A 147 -18.15 -9.18 17.50
CA THR A 147 -17.77 -10.19 16.52
C THR A 147 -18.73 -10.12 15.34
N MET A 148 -18.18 -10.06 14.15
CA MET A 148 -18.92 -9.93 12.89
C MET A 148 -18.89 -11.26 12.15
N HIS A 149 -20.06 -11.70 11.70
CA HIS A 149 -20.25 -12.96 11.01
C HIS A 149 -21.03 -12.75 9.72
N ALA A 150 -20.38 -12.90 8.56
CA ALA A 150 -21.07 -12.95 7.28
C ALA A 150 -20.38 -13.83 6.25
N HIS A 151 -19.09 -14.11 6.45
CA HIS A 151 -18.35 -14.92 5.50
C HIS A 151 -18.44 -16.40 5.85
N GLU A 152 -18.61 -17.23 4.82
CA GLU A 152 -18.62 -18.69 4.93
C GLU A 152 -17.22 -19.30 4.90
N ASP A 153 -16.24 -18.56 4.34
CA ASP A 153 -14.85 -18.97 4.21
C ASP A 153 -13.93 -17.97 4.95
N ARG A 154 -12.64 -18.27 4.94
CA ARG A 154 -11.57 -17.53 5.61
C ARG A 154 -11.53 -16.06 5.21
N ILE A 155 -11.46 -15.17 6.17
CA ILE A 155 -11.15 -13.75 5.93
C ILE A 155 -9.65 -13.64 5.68
N THR A 156 -9.28 -12.96 4.59
CA THR A 156 -7.89 -12.75 4.17
C THR A 156 -7.56 -11.27 4.03
N GLY A 157 -8.55 -10.43 3.71
CA GLY A 157 -8.44 -8.99 3.61
C GLY A 157 -9.26 -8.27 4.67
N LEU A 158 -8.72 -7.23 5.27
CA LEU A 158 -9.42 -6.33 6.18
C LEU A 158 -8.83 -4.93 6.03
N ALA A 159 -9.70 -3.94 5.90
CA ALA A 159 -9.29 -2.54 5.85
C ALA A 159 -10.30 -1.66 6.59
N TRP A 160 -9.78 -0.65 7.30
CA TRP A 160 -10.58 0.39 7.90
C TRP A 160 -10.85 1.52 6.90
N HIS A 161 -12.03 2.10 6.98
CA HIS A 161 -12.33 3.33 6.27
C HIS A 161 -11.42 4.45 6.81
N PRO A 162 -10.86 5.34 5.97
CA PRO A 162 -9.88 6.35 6.40
C PRO A 162 -10.39 7.30 7.50
N ARG A 163 -11.71 7.52 7.56
CA ARG A 163 -12.36 8.35 8.59
C ARG A 163 -13.09 7.52 9.65
N ALA A 164 -12.88 6.20 9.68
CA ALA A 164 -13.48 5.36 10.70
C ALA A 164 -13.06 5.87 12.09
N THR A 165 -13.99 5.86 13.04
CA THR A 165 -13.79 6.35 14.42
C THR A 165 -13.44 7.84 14.57
N ILE A 166 -13.16 8.56 13.47
CA ILE A 166 -12.85 9.99 13.46
C ILE A 166 -14.04 10.76 12.87
N GLY A 167 -14.98 11.15 13.72
CA GLY A 167 -16.08 12.05 13.33
C GLY A 167 -17.17 11.45 12.44
N GLN A 168 -17.14 10.14 12.17
CA GLN A 168 -18.23 9.44 11.47
C GLN A 168 -19.26 8.87 12.45
N PRO A 169 -20.57 8.89 12.10
CA PRO A 169 -21.61 8.23 12.90
C PRO A 169 -21.37 6.71 12.88
N ARG A 170 -21.62 6.03 14.00
CA ARG A 170 -21.39 4.58 14.16
C ARG A 170 -22.15 3.71 13.17
N SER A 171 -23.25 4.23 12.61
CA SER A 171 -24.05 3.60 11.55
C SER A 171 -23.41 3.64 10.16
N ALA A 172 -22.41 4.53 9.95
CA ALA A 172 -21.71 4.62 8.68
C ALA A 172 -20.80 3.40 8.41
N ILE A 173 -20.23 3.34 7.22
CA ILE A 173 -19.28 2.29 6.86
C ILE A 173 -17.93 2.59 7.52
N HIS A 174 -17.52 1.72 8.43
CA HIS A 174 -16.26 1.85 9.16
C HIS A 174 -15.18 0.89 8.69
N MET A 175 -15.55 -0.27 8.20
CA MET A 175 -14.62 -1.33 7.87
C MET A 175 -15.13 -2.15 6.68
N ALA A 176 -14.21 -2.76 5.95
CA ALA A 176 -14.50 -3.79 4.95
C ALA A 176 -13.68 -5.05 5.22
N THR A 177 -14.26 -6.21 4.89
CA THR A 177 -13.60 -7.52 4.96
C THR A 177 -13.74 -8.24 3.63
N GLY A 178 -12.67 -8.87 3.16
CA GLY A 178 -12.66 -9.73 1.98
C GLY A 178 -12.31 -11.15 2.37
N ALA A 179 -12.96 -12.12 1.75
CA ALA A 179 -12.81 -13.51 2.14
C ALA A 179 -12.65 -14.49 0.96
N GLY A 180 -12.46 -15.74 1.33
CA GLY A 180 -12.26 -16.84 0.39
C GLY A 180 -13.49 -17.18 -0.45
N ASP A 181 -14.67 -16.73 -0.04
CA ASP A 181 -15.93 -16.84 -0.77
C ASP A 181 -16.08 -15.88 -1.96
N GLY A 182 -15.04 -15.07 -2.24
CA GLY A 182 -15.04 -14.06 -3.29
C GLY A 182 -15.87 -12.81 -2.96
N ALA A 183 -16.49 -12.74 -1.79
CA ALA A 183 -17.30 -11.62 -1.37
C ALA A 183 -16.50 -10.61 -0.52
N ILE A 184 -16.91 -9.35 -0.62
CA ILE A 184 -16.43 -8.28 0.24
C ILE A 184 -17.62 -7.74 1.03
N CYS A 185 -17.54 -7.75 2.36
CA CYS A 185 -18.57 -7.22 3.24
C CYS A 185 -18.15 -5.87 3.81
N THR A 186 -19.06 -4.90 3.86
CA THR A 186 -18.86 -3.62 4.53
C THR A 186 -19.61 -3.60 5.85
N TRP A 187 -19.03 -2.95 6.87
CA TRP A 187 -19.49 -3.01 8.23
C TRP A 187 -19.64 -1.64 8.88
N SER A 188 -20.64 -1.53 9.75
CA SER A 188 -20.77 -0.43 10.71
C SER A 188 -20.27 -0.88 12.08
N LEU A 189 -20.11 0.06 13.01
CA LEU A 189 -19.80 -0.25 14.43
C LEU A 189 -21.05 -0.50 15.30
N GLU A 190 -22.25 -0.38 14.72
CA GLU A 190 -23.53 -0.59 15.41
C GLU A 190 -24.11 -1.99 15.20
N SER A 191 -23.78 -2.61 14.05
CA SER A 191 -24.42 -3.85 13.62
C SER A 191 -23.39 -4.97 13.43
N GLU A 192 -23.72 -6.16 13.91
CA GLU A 192 -22.97 -7.37 13.62
C GLU A 192 -23.27 -7.95 12.22
N ARG A 193 -24.26 -7.37 11.51
CA ARG A 193 -24.60 -7.73 10.14
C ARG A 193 -23.93 -6.78 9.16
N PRO A 194 -23.51 -7.27 7.98
CA PRO A 194 -22.91 -6.42 6.96
C PRO A 194 -23.94 -5.39 6.45
N LEU A 195 -23.47 -4.18 6.17
CA LEU A 195 -24.29 -3.14 5.53
C LEU A 195 -24.51 -3.45 4.06
N SER A 196 -23.49 -3.90 3.38
CA SER A 196 -23.55 -4.33 1.98
C SER A 196 -22.58 -5.47 1.70
N VAL A 197 -22.86 -6.22 0.65
CA VAL A 197 -22.04 -7.32 0.16
C VAL A 197 -21.70 -7.06 -1.30
N LEU A 198 -20.42 -6.86 -1.59
CA LEU A 198 -19.91 -6.64 -2.94
C LEU A 198 -19.56 -8.02 -3.51
N ARG A 199 -20.16 -8.37 -4.64
CA ARG A 199 -19.93 -9.64 -5.33
C ARG A 199 -19.49 -9.36 -6.77
N GLY A 200 -18.54 -10.14 -7.25
CA GLY A 200 -18.03 -10.04 -8.61
C GLY A 200 -16.79 -10.90 -8.80
N HIS A 201 -15.90 -11.00 -7.82
CA HIS A 201 -14.74 -11.88 -7.91
C HIS A 201 -15.16 -13.34 -8.03
N GLU A 202 -14.49 -14.07 -8.93
CA GLU A 202 -14.73 -15.50 -9.19
C GLU A 202 -13.92 -16.40 -8.27
N ALA A 203 -12.90 -15.83 -7.61
CA ALA A 203 -12.04 -16.53 -6.67
C ALA A 203 -11.88 -15.73 -5.37
N ARG A 204 -11.09 -16.25 -4.44
CA ARG A 204 -10.89 -15.64 -3.13
C ARG A 204 -10.29 -14.23 -3.22
N VAL A 205 -10.82 -13.32 -2.43
CA VAL A 205 -10.25 -11.99 -2.21
C VAL A 205 -9.11 -12.10 -1.19
N CYS A 206 -7.91 -11.65 -1.53
CA CYS A 206 -6.72 -11.77 -0.69
C CYS A 206 -6.43 -10.55 0.17
N ARG A 207 -6.45 -9.39 -0.43
CA ARG A 207 -6.24 -8.11 0.24
C ARG A 207 -7.23 -7.08 -0.28
N ILE A 208 -7.56 -6.15 0.57
CA ILE A 208 -8.41 -5.01 0.23
C ILE A 208 -7.78 -3.74 0.80
N ALA A 209 -8.00 -2.63 0.13
CA ALA A 209 -7.56 -1.31 0.58
C ALA A 209 -8.60 -0.25 0.25
N PHE A 210 -8.89 0.64 1.20
CA PHE A 210 -9.69 1.83 0.92
C PHE A 210 -8.86 2.89 0.22
N HIS A 211 -9.47 3.54 -0.76
CA HIS A 211 -8.95 4.78 -1.29
C HIS A 211 -8.93 5.84 -0.18
N PRO A 212 -7.92 6.73 -0.07
CA PRO A 212 -7.83 7.72 1.00
C PRO A 212 -9.03 8.67 1.12
N MET A 213 -9.82 8.82 0.07
CA MET A 213 -11.09 9.55 0.09
C MET A 213 -12.18 8.84 0.92
N GLY A 214 -12.14 7.48 0.95
CA GLY A 214 -13.10 6.62 1.64
C GLY A 214 -14.24 6.10 0.76
N ASP A 215 -14.59 6.78 -0.32
CA ASP A 215 -15.73 6.41 -1.19
C ASP A 215 -15.47 5.15 -2.03
N TYR A 216 -14.19 4.80 -2.25
CA TYR A 216 -13.79 3.68 -3.11
C TYR A 216 -12.95 2.66 -2.36
N LEU A 217 -13.06 1.42 -2.81
CA LEU A 217 -12.32 0.27 -2.29
C LEU A 217 -11.65 -0.47 -3.46
N ALA A 218 -10.42 -0.90 -3.29
CA ALA A 218 -9.77 -1.82 -4.21
C ALA A 218 -9.62 -3.20 -3.56
N SER A 219 -9.76 -4.25 -4.37
CA SER A 219 -9.60 -5.64 -3.94
C SER A 219 -8.71 -6.41 -4.88
N ALA A 220 -7.81 -7.22 -4.33
CA ALA A 220 -6.95 -8.15 -5.05
C ALA A 220 -7.48 -9.57 -4.89
N SER A 221 -7.54 -10.34 -5.97
CA SER A 221 -8.12 -11.66 -5.96
C SER A 221 -7.25 -12.71 -6.67
N PHE A 222 -7.52 -13.95 -6.33
CA PHE A 222 -6.95 -15.14 -6.97
C PHE A 222 -7.51 -15.42 -8.36
N ASP A 223 -8.48 -14.62 -8.84
CA ASP A 223 -8.92 -14.65 -10.25
C ASP A 223 -7.91 -13.96 -11.21
N GLY A 224 -6.76 -13.49 -10.70
CA GLY A 224 -5.73 -12.81 -11.49
C GLY A 224 -6.01 -11.32 -11.71
N THR A 225 -7.10 -10.79 -11.15
CA THR A 225 -7.53 -9.42 -11.32
C THR A 225 -7.52 -8.64 -10.01
N TRP A 226 -7.49 -7.33 -10.12
CA TRP A 226 -7.92 -6.47 -9.03
C TRP A 226 -9.11 -5.61 -9.50
N ARG A 227 -10.00 -5.27 -8.57
CA ARG A 227 -11.22 -4.53 -8.88
C ARG A 227 -11.34 -3.28 -8.04
N LEU A 228 -11.98 -2.27 -8.60
CA LEU A 228 -12.34 -1.02 -7.93
C LEU A 228 -13.85 -0.96 -7.71
N TRP A 229 -14.27 -0.64 -6.50
CA TRP A 229 -15.65 -0.63 -6.07
C TRP A 229 -16.08 0.75 -5.58
N ASP A 230 -17.30 1.16 -5.91
CA ASP A 230 -18.01 2.24 -5.21
C ASP A 230 -18.65 1.63 -3.96
N VAL A 231 -18.16 2.06 -2.80
CA VAL A 231 -18.56 1.49 -1.51
C VAL A 231 -19.99 1.89 -1.13
N ALA A 232 -20.40 3.12 -1.48
CA ALA A 232 -21.72 3.64 -1.16
C ALA A 232 -22.83 2.98 -2.00
N ARG A 233 -22.53 2.70 -3.29
CA ARG A 233 -23.47 2.07 -4.22
C ARG A 233 -23.38 0.54 -4.22
N ALA A 234 -22.36 -0.01 -3.58
CA ALA A 234 -22.04 -1.44 -3.61
C ALA A 234 -21.88 -1.99 -5.05
N GLN A 235 -21.25 -1.20 -5.93
CA GLN A 235 -21.13 -1.47 -7.35
C GLN A 235 -19.66 -1.59 -7.76
N GLU A 236 -19.35 -2.54 -8.66
CA GLU A 236 -18.07 -2.61 -9.34
C GLU A 236 -17.96 -1.47 -10.36
N LEU A 237 -16.86 -0.72 -10.31
CA LEU A 237 -16.54 0.35 -11.24
C LEU A 237 -15.57 -0.09 -12.32
N MET A 238 -14.60 -0.93 -11.96
CA MET A 238 -13.53 -1.35 -12.86
C MET A 238 -13.01 -2.72 -12.45
N LEU A 239 -12.81 -3.56 -13.44
CA LEU A 239 -12.00 -4.77 -13.37
C LEU A 239 -10.70 -4.46 -14.10
N GLN A 240 -9.56 -4.75 -13.47
CA GLN A 240 -8.25 -4.54 -14.05
C GLN A 240 -7.50 -5.87 -14.16
N GLU A 241 -7.16 -6.21 -15.36
CA GLU A 241 -6.29 -7.33 -15.73
C GLU A 241 -4.84 -6.85 -15.89
N GLY A 242 -3.90 -7.79 -16.01
CA GLY A 242 -2.49 -7.48 -16.30
C GLY A 242 -1.48 -8.33 -15.54
N HIS A 243 -1.87 -9.02 -14.48
CA HIS A 243 -1.04 -10.04 -13.85
C HIS A 243 -1.21 -11.39 -14.56
N SER A 244 -0.12 -12.13 -14.74
CA SER A 244 -0.13 -13.46 -15.37
C SER A 244 -0.59 -14.55 -14.40
N ARG A 245 -0.64 -14.25 -13.10
CA ARG A 245 -1.09 -15.12 -12.03
C ARG A 245 -1.94 -14.36 -11.03
N GLU A 246 -2.30 -15.04 -9.96
CA GLU A 246 -3.14 -14.54 -8.90
C GLU A 246 -2.59 -13.24 -8.27
N VAL A 247 -3.45 -12.25 -8.04
CA VAL A 247 -3.11 -11.00 -7.34
C VAL A 247 -3.32 -11.19 -5.84
N TYR A 248 -2.27 -10.96 -5.05
CA TYR A 248 -2.32 -11.19 -3.62
C TYR A 248 -2.33 -9.90 -2.81
N ALA A 249 -1.53 -8.90 -3.17
CA ALA A 249 -1.36 -7.67 -2.41
C ALA A 249 -1.90 -6.45 -3.18
N ILE A 250 -2.47 -5.50 -2.46
CA ILE A 250 -2.95 -4.22 -2.99
C ILE A 250 -2.83 -3.13 -1.94
N ASP A 251 -2.42 -1.93 -2.34
CA ASP A 251 -2.39 -0.74 -1.48
C ASP A 251 -2.57 0.53 -2.31
N PHE A 252 -3.11 1.58 -1.68
CA PHE A 252 -3.23 2.91 -2.28
C PHE A 252 -2.13 3.85 -1.77
N GLN A 253 -1.66 4.70 -2.67
CA GLN A 253 -0.84 5.85 -2.30
C GLN A 253 -1.62 6.82 -1.41
N GLY A 254 -0.94 7.53 -0.50
CA GLY A 254 -1.58 8.42 0.47
C GLY A 254 -2.40 9.57 -0.12
N ASP A 255 -2.09 10.01 -1.34
CA ASP A 255 -2.89 11.01 -2.08
C ASP A 255 -3.99 10.38 -2.96
N GLY A 256 -3.98 9.07 -3.15
CA GLY A 256 -4.98 8.34 -3.94
C GLY A 256 -4.75 8.34 -5.44
N ALA A 257 -3.65 8.93 -5.94
CA ALA A 257 -3.37 8.99 -7.38
C ALA A 257 -2.95 7.63 -7.94
N LEU A 258 -2.26 6.81 -7.14
CA LEU A 258 -1.70 5.53 -7.55
C LEU A 258 -2.25 4.37 -6.69
N VAL A 259 -2.35 3.22 -7.33
CA VAL A 259 -2.60 1.93 -6.70
C VAL A 259 -1.45 0.99 -7.04
N ALA A 260 -0.98 0.20 -6.08
CA ALA A 260 -0.01 -0.85 -6.34
C ALA A 260 -0.66 -2.22 -6.14
N SER A 261 -0.44 -3.13 -7.07
CA SER A 261 -0.84 -4.54 -6.98
C SER A 261 0.37 -5.45 -7.06
N GLY A 262 0.35 -6.55 -6.33
CA GLY A 262 1.42 -7.55 -6.31
C GLY A 262 0.86 -8.94 -6.50
N GLY A 263 1.45 -9.70 -7.43
CA GLY A 263 0.98 -11.01 -7.83
C GLY A 263 1.87 -12.16 -7.36
N LEU A 264 1.35 -13.35 -7.50
CA LEU A 264 2.11 -14.60 -7.37
C LEU A 264 3.02 -14.86 -8.58
N ASP A 265 2.96 -13.98 -9.60
CA ASP A 265 3.87 -13.91 -10.74
C ASP A 265 5.22 -13.27 -10.40
N ALA A 266 5.45 -12.91 -9.14
CA ALA A 266 6.62 -12.19 -8.64
C ALA A 266 6.75 -10.75 -9.16
N ILE A 267 5.77 -10.25 -9.90
CA ILE A 267 5.73 -8.92 -10.46
C ILE A 267 4.77 -8.05 -9.66
N GLY A 268 5.20 -6.82 -9.35
CA GLY A 268 4.31 -5.77 -8.86
C GLY A 268 4.01 -4.78 -9.98
N ARG A 269 2.84 -4.16 -9.93
CA ARG A 269 2.44 -3.12 -10.87
C ARG A 269 1.90 -1.92 -10.11
N VAL A 270 2.29 -0.74 -10.56
CA VAL A 270 1.74 0.53 -10.06
C VAL A 270 0.86 1.11 -11.16
N TRP A 271 -0.39 1.39 -10.81
CA TRP A 271 -1.41 1.86 -11.73
C TRP A 271 -1.80 3.30 -11.40
N ASP A 272 -2.00 4.11 -12.42
CA ASP A 272 -2.58 5.45 -12.25
C ASP A 272 -4.12 5.32 -12.21
N THR A 273 -4.72 5.63 -11.07
CA THR A 273 -6.18 5.54 -10.87
C THR A 273 -6.98 6.45 -11.82
N ARG A 274 -6.37 7.53 -12.30
CA ARG A 274 -7.00 8.53 -13.18
C ARG A 274 -7.07 8.07 -14.62
N THR A 275 -6.05 7.37 -15.09
CA THR A 275 -5.95 6.90 -16.48
C THR A 275 -6.27 5.41 -16.62
N GLY A 276 -6.06 4.62 -15.56
CA GLY A 276 -6.16 3.17 -15.58
C GLY A 276 -4.95 2.47 -16.20
N ARG A 277 -3.88 3.21 -16.53
CA ARG A 277 -2.67 2.67 -17.14
C ARG A 277 -1.64 2.29 -16.10
N THR A 278 -0.80 1.32 -16.44
CA THR A 278 0.38 0.98 -15.65
C THR A 278 1.37 2.15 -15.70
N ALA A 279 1.72 2.69 -14.53
CA ALA A 279 2.70 3.75 -14.39
C ALA A 279 4.12 3.18 -14.21
N MET A 280 4.25 2.02 -13.54
CA MET A 280 5.53 1.37 -13.27
C MET A 280 5.33 -0.13 -13.08
N VAL A 281 6.27 -0.92 -13.56
CA VAL A 281 6.39 -2.36 -13.27
C VAL A 281 7.49 -2.56 -12.24
N LEU A 282 7.20 -3.33 -11.20
CA LEU A 282 8.13 -3.66 -10.10
C LEU A 282 8.67 -5.07 -10.36
N ASP A 283 9.68 -5.15 -11.20
CA ASP A 283 10.35 -6.42 -11.53
C ASP A 283 11.63 -6.59 -10.72
N GLY A 284 11.86 -7.80 -10.22
CA GLY A 284 13.09 -8.14 -9.51
C GLY A 284 12.93 -9.13 -8.36
N HIS A 285 11.76 -9.34 -7.79
CA HIS A 285 11.56 -10.41 -6.82
C HIS A 285 11.68 -11.79 -7.49
N ALA A 286 12.27 -12.75 -6.74
CA ALA A 286 12.45 -14.12 -7.24
C ALA A 286 11.21 -15.01 -6.99
N ARG A 287 10.29 -14.56 -6.14
CA ARG A 287 9.07 -15.27 -5.74
C ARG A 287 7.89 -14.31 -5.59
N GLU A 288 6.75 -14.89 -5.27
CA GLU A 288 5.47 -14.21 -5.07
C GLU A 288 5.58 -12.97 -4.17
N ILE A 289 4.86 -11.91 -4.53
CA ILE A 289 4.72 -10.70 -3.72
C ILE A 289 3.53 -10.91 -2.77
N LEU A 290 3.79 -10.85 -1.46
CA LEU A 290 2.80 -11.09 -0.42
C LEU A 290 2.31 -9.82 0.28
N GLY A 291 3.08 -8.75 0.23
CA GLY A 291 2.72 -7.49 0.85
C GLY A 291 3.24 -6.28 0.06
N LEU A 292 2.47 -5.22 0.10
CA LEU A 292 2.79 -3.92 -0.49
C LEU A 292 2.39 -2.82 0.49
N ALA A 293 3.21 -1.79 0.59
CA ALA A 293 2.86 -0.59 1.34
C ALA A 293 3.50 0.65 0.73
N PHE A 294 2.68 1.66 0.47
CA PHE A 294 3.18 2.99 0.11
C PHE A 294 3.68 3.73 1.34
N ALA A 295 4.84 4.33 1.21
CA ALA A 295 5.35 5.24 2.22
C ALA A 295 4.53 6.54 2.25
N PRO A 296 4.34 7.15 3.42
CA PRO A 296 3.63 8.42 3.55
C PRO A 296 4.25 9.57 2.77
N ASN A 297 5.53 9.49 2.43
CA ASN A 297 6.22 10.48 1.59
C ASN A 297 5.71 10.53 0.14
N GLY A 298 4.88 9.57 -0.28
CA GLY A 298 4.20 9.54 -1.58
C GLY A 298 5.04 9.09 -2.77
N TYR A 299 6.35 8.90 -2.63
CA TYR A 299 7.21 8.49 -3.75
C TYR A 299 7.97 7.17 -3.53
N GLN A 300 7.87 6.60 -2.33
CA GLN A 300 8.46 5.30 -2.05
C GLN A 300 7.37 4.24 -1.85
N LEU A 301 7.70 3.02 -2.24
CA LEU A 301 6.89 1.83 -2.07
C LEU A 301 7.79 0.71 -1.54
N VAL A 302 7.28 -0.09 -0.62
CA VAL A 302 7.95 -1.32 -0.18
C VAL A 302 7.12 -2.52 -0.60
N SER A 303 7.76 -3.49 -1.24
CA SER A 303 7.18 -4.80 -1.55
C SER A 303 7.85 -5.88 -0.73
N THR A 304 7.08 -6.86 -0.26
CA THR A 304 7.59 -8.02 0.47
C THR A 304 7.22 -9.30 -0.25
N SER A 305 8.13 -10.26 -0.23
CA SER A 305 8.02 -11.46 -1.06
C SER A 305 8.29 -12.74 -0.28
N GLY A 306 7.89 -13.86 -0.90
CA GLY A 306 8.27 -15.20 -0.51
C GLY A 306 9.75 -15.54 -0.72
N ASP A 307 10.55 -14.62 -1.28
CA ASP A 307 12.01 -14.72 -1.41
C ASP A 307 12.77 -14.23 -0.17
N ASP A 308 12.08 -14.05 0.96
CA ASP A 308 12.62 -13.64 2.27
C ASP A 308 13.11 -12.19 2.31
N THR A 309 12.90 -11.44 1.23
CA THR A 309 13.36 -10.05 1.09
C THR A 309 12.20 -9.04 1.10
N ALA A 310 12.52 -7.82 1.46
CA ALA A 310 11.71 -6.64 1.20
C ALA A 310 12.48 -5.71 0.24
N ARG A 311 11.84 -5.22 -0.80
CA ARG A 311 12.43 -4.28 -1.75
C ARG A 311 11.80 -2.92 -1.61
N VAL A 312 12.64 -1.90 -1.67
CA VAL A 312 12.25 -0.50 -1.64
C VAL A 312 12.38 0.07 -3.04
N TRP A 313 11.31 0.70 -3.50
CA TRP A 313 11.20 1.29 -4.84
C TRP A 313 11.02 2.80 -4.76
N ASP A 314 11.64 3.53 -5.68
CA ASP A 314 11.39 4.97 -5.87
C ASP A 314 10.60 5.17 -7.17
N LEU A 315 9.39 5.69 -7.04
CA LEU A 315 8.48 5.93 -8.16
C LEU A 315 8.95 7.08 -9.07
N ARG A 316 9.76 8.00 -8.55
CA ARG A 316 10.32 9.12 -9.32
C ARG A 316 11.47 8.67 -10.20
N MET A 317 12.25 7.68 -9.72
CA MET A 317 13.39 7.13 -10.43
C MET A 317 13.04 5.87 -11.22
N LEU A 318 11.81 5.35 -11.08
CA LEU A 318 11.30 4.15 -11.71
C LEU A 318 12.21 2.92 -11.52
N ARG A 319 12.81 2.79 -10.33
CA ARG A 319 13.74 1.70 -10.03
C ARG A 319 13.70 1.25 -8.57
N SER A 320 14.22 0.06 -8.33
CA SER A 320 14.52 -0.41 -6.98
C SER A 320 15.68 0.39 -6.39
N LEU A 321 15.48 0.90 -5.16
CA LEU A 321 16.53 1.61 -4.39
C LEU A 321 17.38 0.63 -3.60
N TYR A 322 16.73 -0.29 -2.90
CA TYR A 322 17.41 -1.18 -1.96
C TYR A 322 16.66 -2.50 -1.78
N THR A 323 17.42 -3.58 -1.54
CA THR A 323 16.87 -4.88 -1.18
C THR A 323 17.29 -5.22 0.24
N ILE A 324 16.32 -5.40 1.12
CA ILE A 324 16.51 -5.70 2.54
C ILE A 324 16.37 -7.23 2.69
N PRO A 325 17.38 -7.97 3.18
CA PRO A 325 17.22 -9.36 3.61
C PRO A 325 16.42 -9.36 4.92
N ALA A 326 15.09 -9.29 4.80
CA ALA A 326 14.23 -8.95 5.92
C ALA A 326 14.09 -10.11 6.92
N HIS A 327 13.83 -11.32 6.44
CA HIS A 327 13.53 -12.46 7.28
C HIS A 327 14.28 -13.72 6.82
N HIS A 328 14.21 -14.79 7.61
CA HIS A 328 14.73 -16.10 7.24
C HIS A 328 13.67 -16.99 6.59
N SER A 329 12.50 -16.47 6.33
CA SER A 329 11.37 -17.11 5.67
C SER A 329 10.49 -16.04 5.05
N SER A 330 9.50 -16.43 4.24
CA SER A 330 8.61 -15.54 3.50
C SER A 330 8.11 -14.36 4.33
N VAL A 331 8.16 -13.17 3.76
CA VAL A 331 7.69 -11.92 4.38
C VAL A 331 6.24 -11.70 4.00
N ALA A 332 5.33 -11.87 4.96
CA ALA A 332 3.89 -11.95 4.73
C ALA A 332 3.18 -10.60 4.59
N ASP A 333 3.64 -9.60 5.33
CA ASP A 333 2.97 -8.28 5.37
C ASP A 333 3.98 -7.17 5.67
N VAL A 334 3.67 -5.95 5.25
CA VAL A 334 4.46 -4.75 5.53
C VAL A 334 3.54 -3.57 5.76
N ARG A 335 3.87 -2.71 6.72
CA ARG A 335 3.13 -1.48 7.03
C ARG A 335 4.07 -0.35 7.42
N PHE A 336 3.85 0.83 6.83
CA PHE A 336 4.49 2.06 7.27
C PHE A 336 3.73 2.67 8.44
N PHE A 337 4.48 3.29 9.33
CA PHE A 337 3.91 4.16 10.34
C PHE A 337 3.27 5.39 9.69
N ARG A 338 2.00 5.64 10.03
CA ARG A 338 1.24 6.82 9.61
C ARG A 338 0.70 7.50 10.86
N ALA A 339 1.20 8.68 11.17
CA ALA A 339 0.68 9.47 12.29
C ALA A 339 -0.75 9.94 12.00
N ALA A 340 -1.58 10.05 13.04
CA ALA A 340 -2.94 10.55 12.91
C ALA A 340 -2.94 11.98 12.33
N GLU A 341 -3.92 12.30 11.48
CA GLU A 341 -4.02 13.64 10.84
C GLU A 341 -4.19 14.77 11.86
N SER A 342 -4.70 14.48 13.05
CA SER A 342 -4.78 15.44 14.16
C SER A 342 -3.43 15.88 14.74
N SER A 343 -2.37 15.13 14.46
CA SER A 343 -0.98 15.49 14.81
C SER A 343 -0.26 16.29 13.71
N LEU A 344 -0.92 16.55 12.59
CA LEU A 344 -0.48 17.54 11.63
C LEU A 344 -0.70 18.93 12.24
N PRO A 345 0.29 19.84 12.19
CA PRO A 345 0.11 21.18 12.72
C PRO A 345 -1.08 21.83 12.03
N SER A 346 -2.10 22.18 12.83
CA SER A 346 -3.17 23.08 12.39
C SER A 346 -2.50 24.35 11.88
N MET A 347 -2.93 24.84 10.71
CA MET A 347 -2.55 26.14 10.22
C MET A 347 -3.10 27.17 11.23
N ASP A 348 -2.28 27.63 12.15
CA ASP A 348 -2.60 28.84 12.88
C ASP A 348 -2.54 30.00 11.89
N GLU A 349 -3.64 30.75 11.77
CA GLU A 349 -3.79 31.90 10.87
C GLU A 349 -2.76 33.03 11.16
N ASP A 350 -1.99 32.88 12.23
CA ASP A 350 -1.04 33.88 12.73
C ASP A 350 0.41 33.72 12.26
N GLY A 351 0.70 32.92 11.23
CA GLY A 351 2.03 32.97 10.57
C GLY A 351 3.25 32.66 11.45
N SER A 352 3.09 32.16 12.67
CA SER A 352 4.18 31.67 13.50
C SER A 352 4.47 30.22 13.11
N ASP A 353 5.45 30.07 12.23
CA ASP A 353 6.00 28.78 11.78
C ASP A 353 6.61 27.99 12.96
N THR A 354 5.79 27.26 13.70
CA THR A 354 6.33 26.15 14.48
C THR A 354 6.62 25.02 13.48
N HIS A 355 7.88 24.90 13.11
CA HIS A 355 8.40 23.87 12.20
C HIS A 355 8.24 22.48 12.83
N SER A 356 7.05 21.88 12.73
CA SER A 356 6.86 20.50 13.12
C SER A 356 7.07 19.60 11.91
N LEU A 357 8.22 18.92 11.92
CA LEU A 357 8.53 17.88 10.95
C LEU A 357 7.55 16.70 11.11
N SER A 358 7.13 16.08 10.01
CA SER A 358 6.25 14.93 10.07
C SER A 358 6.95 13.70 10.67
N ARG A 359 6.27 13.03 11.58
CA ARG A 359 6.69 11.72 12.10
C ARG A 359 6.26 10.56 11.19
N SER A 360 5.32 10.80 10.27
CA SER A 360 4.80 9.76 9.37
C SER A 360 5.89 9.26 8.44
N GLY A 361 5.99 7.92 8.32
CA GLY A 361 6.92 7.28 7.38
C GLY A 361 8.36 7.18 7.85
N LEU A 362 8.69 7.50 9.11
CA LEU A 362 10.06 7.35 9.65
C LEU A 362 10.47 5.89 9.84
N TYR A 363 9.50 4.99 10.00
CA TYR A 363 9.75 3.56 10.16
C TYR A 363 8.60 2.73 9.59
N PHE A 364 8.87 1.46 9.37
CA PHE A 364 7.89 0.48 8.93
C PHE A 364 8.13 -0.86 9.61
N ALA A 365 7.10 -1.68 9.66
CA ALA A 365 7.17 -3.01 10.23
C ALA A 365 6.95 -4.08 9.15
N THR A 366 7.63 -5.22 9.30
CA THR A 366 7.45 -6.42 8.47
C THR A 366 7.09 -7.61 9.32
N ALA A 367 6.21 -8.47 8.81
CA ALA A 367 5.82 -9.73 9.43
C ALA A 367 6.40 -10.90 8.64
N GLY A 368 7.09 -11.83 9.31
CA GLY A 368 7.70 -12.99 8.67
C GLY A 368 7.14 -14.33 9.15
N TYR A 369 7.20 -15.31 8.28
CA TYR A 369 6.86 -16.71 8.64
C TYR A 369 7.92 -17.36 9.54
N ASP A 370 9.01 -16.66 9.84
CA ASP A 370 10.01 -17.02 10.85
C ASP A 370 9.56 -16.72 12.30
N GLY A 371 8.34 -16.20 12.48
CA GLY A 371 7.78 -15.87 13.78
C GLY A 371 8.23 -14.52 14.34
N LEU A 372 8.86 -13.69 13.52
CA LEU A 372 9.37 -12.39 13.91
C LEU A 372 8.53 -11.26 13.31
N VAL A 373 8.37 -10.21 14.08
CA VAL A 373 8.03 -8.88 13.56
C VAL A 373 9.27 -8.01 13.66
N LYS A 374 9.67 -7.39 12.57
CA LYS A 374 10.83 -6.51 12.53
C LYS A 374 10.43 -5.10 12.20
N ILE A 375 11.00 -4.14 12.93
CA ILE A 375 10.81 -2.71 12.73
C ILE A 375 12.06 -2.15 12.08
N TRP A 376 11.89 -1.43 10.99
CA TRP A 376 12.96 -0.89 10.15
C TRP A 376 12.86 0.62 10.10
N SER A 377 13.99 1.30 10.12
CA SER A 377 14.08 2.72 9.77
C SER A 377 13.81 2.88 8.27
N ALA A 378 13.05 3.90 7.89
CA ALA A 378 12.70 4.14 6.49
C ALA A 378 13.72 5.03 5.74
N ASP A 379 14.72 5.55 6.43
CA ASP A 379 15.73 6.42 5.83
C ASP A 379 16.99 5.67 5.44
N ASP A 380 17.49 4.81 6.33
CA ASP A 380 18.73 4.05 6.18
C ASP A 380 18.50 2.54 6.03
N TRP A 381 17.24 2.10 6.07
CA TRP A 381 16.80 0.71 5.90
C TRP A 381 17.40 -0.26 6.93
N GLN A 382 17.84 0.28 8.07
CA GLN A 382 18.44 -0.52 9.13
C GLN A 382 17.39 -1.07 10.09
N LEU A 383 17.71 -2.23 10.67
CA LEU A 383 16.87 -2.87 11.66
C LEU A 383 16.93 -2.10 12.99
N VAL A 384 15.79 -1.58 13.42
CA VAL A 384 15.65 -0.89 14.72
C VAL A 384 15.39 -1.91 15.83
N LYS A 385 14.42 -2.81 15.63
CA LYS A 385 14.00 -3.80 16.62
C LYS A 385 13.47 -5.06 15.96
N SER A 386 13.76 -6.21 16.58
CA SER A 386 13.14 -7.49 16.28
C SER A 386 12.29 -7.92 17.48
N LEU A 387 10.99 -8.11 17.23
CA LEU A 387 10.02 -8.57 18.22
C LEU A 387 9.76 -10.05 17.98
N ARG A 388 10.06 -10.86 18.97
CA ARG A 388 9.93 -12.32 18.87
C ARG A 388 8.67 -12.79 19.61
N GLY A 389 7.77 -13.41 18.87
CA GLY A 389 6.62 -14.15 19.43
C GLY A 389 6.93 -15.63 19.54
N ASP A 390 6.29 -16.32 20.51
CA ASP A 390 6.50 -17.76 20.72
C ASP A 390 5.57 -18.62 19.85
N ALA A 391 4.76 -18.01 19.00
CA ALA A 391 3.59 -18.62 18.40
C ALA A 391 3.75 -19.05 16.92
N GLY A 392 4.96 -19.11 16.39
CA GLY A 392 5.21 -19.56 15.01
C GLY A 392 4.99 -18.44 13.98
N LYS A 393 4.39 -18.74 12.81
CA LYS A 393 4.28 -17.80 11.68
C LYS A 393 3.47 -16.55 12.03
N VAL A 394 4.03 -15.38 11.75
CA VAL A 394 3.29 -14.09 11.77
C VAL A 394 2.72 -13.83 10.38
N MET A 395 1.40 -13.66 10.30
CA MET A 395 0.67 -13.51 9.05
C MET A 395 0.45 -12.04 8.65
N SER A 396 0.35 -11.16 9.65
CA SER A 396 0.05 -9.75 9.44
C SER A 396 0.60 -8.91 10.56
N VAL A 397 0.94 -7.67 10.26
CA VAL A 397 1.40 -6.66 11.21
C VAL A 397 0.68 -5.35 10.94
N ASP A 398 0.45 -4.57 11.99
CA ASP A 398 0.00 -3.19 11.86
C ASP A 398 0.59 -2.30 12.95
N LEU A 399 0.64 -1.01 12.68
CA LEU A 399 1.20 0.03 13.55
C LEU A 399 0.09 0.99 13.95
N SER A 400 -0.03 1.30 15.23
CA SER A 400 -0.99 2.29 15.70
C SER A 400 -0.61 3.71 15.26
N SER A 401 -1.60 4.55 14.96
CA SER A 401 -1.41 5.91 14.47
C SER A 401 -0.77 6.86 15.50
N ASP A 402 -0.83 6.51 16.78
CA ASP A 402 -0.15 7.21 17.87
C ASP A 402 1.32 6.79 18.05
N GLY A 403 1.73 5.71 17.38
CA GLY A 403 3.08 5.14 17.48
C GLY A 403 3.37 4.44 18.80
N GLN A 404 2.35 4.12 19.61
CA GLN A 404 2.54 3.47 20.91
C GLN A 404 2.48 1.94 20.82
N TYR A 405 1.74 1.40 19.84
CA TYR A 405 1.47 -0.03 19.74
C TYR A 405 1.80 -0.59 18.37
N VAL A 406 2.21 -1.86 18.38
CA VAL A 406 2.31 -2.72 17.20
C VAL A 406 1.42 -3.93 17.45
N ALA A 407 0.61 -4.33 16.48
CA ALA A 407 -0.17 -5.54 16.56
C ALA A 407 0.36 -6.57 15.56
N SER A 408 0.44 -7.82 15.98
CA SER A 408 0.80 -8.95 15.10
C SER A 408 -0.26 -10.03 15.16
N GLY A 409 -0.70 -10.52 13.99
CA GLY A 409 -1.62 -11.65 13.84
C GLY A 409 -0.85 -12.92 13.54
N GLU A 410 -1.12 -13.99 14.29
CA GLU A 410 -0.31 -15.20 14.29
C GLU A 410 -1.09 -16.45 13.83
N TRP A 411 -0.37 -17.39 13.29
CA TRP A 411 -0.90 -18.71 12.94
C TRP A 411 -1.46 -19.48 14.13
N ALA A 412 -0.95 -19.19 15.34
CA ALA A 412 -1.39 -19.82 16.59
C ALA A 412 -2.75 -19.37 17.08
N ARG A 413 -3.59 -18.74 16.25
CA ARG A 413 -4.94 -18.25 16.57
C ARG A 413 -4.96 -17.05 17.52
N THR A 414 -3.80 -16.43 17.73
CA THR A 414 -3.60 -15.32 18.65
C THR A 414 -3.24 -14.06 17.87
N PHE A 415 -3.48 -12.94 18.50
CA PHE A 415 -2.76 -11.71 18.19
C PHE A 415 -1.96 -11.26 19.40
N LYS A 416 -0.88 -10.55 19.16
CA LYS A 416 -0.05 -9.94 20.19
C LYS A 416 -0.06 -8.44 20.03
N LEU A 417 -0.06 -7.77 21.18
CA LEU A 417 0.12 -6.34 21.28
C LEU A 417 1.51 -6.05 21.84
N TRP A 418 2.28 -5.24 21.14
CA TRP A 418 3.63 -4.83 21.51
C TRP A 418 3.64 -3.33 21.78
N GLY A 419 4.37 -2.90 22.78
CA GLY A 419 4.49 -1.50 23.12
C GLY A 419 5.52 -1.26 24.21
N HIS A 420 5.57 -0.03 24.66
CA HIS A 420 6.39 0.38 25.80
C HIS A 420 5.64 0.08 27.10
N VAL A 421 6.35 -0.47 28.10
CA VAL A 421 5.84 -0.69 29.45
C VAL A 421 5.96 0.58 30.26
#